data_303045d40f4c7dc57b6e21c53c6206c6
#
_entry.id   303045d40f4c7dc57b6e21c53c6206c6
#
_cell.length_a   1.000
_cell.length_b   1.000
_cell.length_c   1.000
_cell.angle_alpha   90.00
_cell.angle_beta   90.00
_cell.angle_gamma   90.00
#
_symmetry.space_group_name_H-M   'P 1'
#
loop_
_entity.id
_entity.type
_entity.pdbx_description
1 polymer ?
#
loop_
_entity_poly.entity_id
_entity_poly.type
_entity_poly.pdbx_seq_one_letter_code
_entity_poly.pdbx_strand_id
1 'polypeptide(L)'
;MNGDARPATHALEVCSNCSVYRAANLKKLGVNLDVWDYIVALAGNPNVGKSTVFNALTGLRQHTGNWPGKTVTRAEGGFEYDARRYKIVDLPGTYSLLSTSLDEQIARDFILFGQPDVTVVVADASRLERNLNLVLQILEITERAVVCLNLMDEARRHGLQVDDR
;
A
#
# COMPACT_ATOMS: atom_id res chain seq x y z
N MET A 1 -11.90 43.97 -25.52
CA MET A 1 -11.22 43.64 -24.24
C MET A 1 -11.66 42.25 -23.85
N ASN A 2 -10.93 41.25 -24.33
CA ASN A 2 -11.22 39.82 -24.04
C ASN A 2 -10.26 39.37 -22.96
N GLY A 3 -10.80 39.08 -21.76
CA GLY A 3 -10.07 38.47 -20.65
C GLY A 3 -10.08 36.98 -20.81
N ASP A 4 -8.95 36.42 -21.21
CA ASP A 4 -8.67 34.96 -21.17
C ASP A 4 -8.62 34.46 -19.73
N ALA A 5 -9.69 33.82 -19.29
CA ALA A 5 -9.68 33.00 -18.08
C ALA A 5 -9.05 31.64 -18.44
N ARG A 6 -7.77 31.44 -18.11
CA ARG A 6 -7.14 30.12 -18.16
C ARG A 6 -7.75 29.20 -17.10
N PRO A 7 -8.05 27.95 -17.43
CA PRO A 7 -8.72 27.04 -16.51
C PRO A 7 -7.82 26.64 -15.33
N ALA A 8 -8.45 26.49 -14.17
CA ALA A 8 -7.86 26.21 -12.86
C ALA A 8 -7.26 24.77 -12.69
N THR A 9 -6.99 24.05 -13.77
CA THR A 9 -6.47 22.68 -13.74
C THR A 9 -5.04 22.57 -13.23
N HIS A 10 -4.20 23.58 -13.46
CA HIS A 10 -2.79 23.57 -13.04
C HIS A 10 -2.59 23.74 -11.51
N ALA A 11 -3.55 24.36 -10.82
CA ALA A 11 -3.48 24.56 -9.38
C ALA A 11 -3.78 23.28 -8.58
N LEU A 12 -4.59 22.37 -9.12
CA LEU A 12 -4.95 21.11 -8.50
C LEU A 12 -3.82 20.06 -8.57
N GLU A 13 -3.04 20.05 -9.66
CA GLU A 13 -1.88 19.15 -9.80
C GLU A 13 -0.72 19.53 -8.85
N VAL A 14 -0.49 20.81 -8.62
CA VAL A 14 0.53 21.29 -7.68
C VAL A 14 0.16 20.98 -6.23
N CYS A 15 -1.15 21.00 -5.88
CA CYS A 15 -1.61 20.67 -4.54
C CYS A 15 -1.61 19.17 -4.22
N SER A 16 -1.78 18.27 -5.22
CA SER A 16 -1.81 16.82 -5.00
C SER A 16 -0.45 16.26 -4.57
N ASN A 17 0.66 16.91 -4.93
CA ASN A 17 2.04 16.52 -4.57
C ASN A 17 2.58 17.27 -3.34
N CYS A 18 1.77 18.09 -2.68
CA CYS A 18 2.19 18.85 -1.51
C CYS A 18 2.25 17.93 -0.28
N SER A 19 3.34 17.97 0.47
CA SER A 19 3.53 17.19 1.72
C SER A 19 2.42 17.45 2.75
N VAL A 20 1.90 18.69 2.80
CA VAL A 20 0.80 19.07 3.69
C VAL A 20 -0.51 18.39 3.28
N TYR A 21 -0.81 18.33 1.98
CA TYR A 21 -2.00 17.66 1.46
C TYR A 21 -1.95 16.16 1.74
N ARG A 22 -0.81 15.53 1.50
CA ARG A 22 -0.55 14.13 1.81
C ARG A 22 -0.72 13.83 3.30
N ALA A 23 -0.13 14.63 4.19
CA ALA A 23 -0.24 14.48 5.64
C ALA A 23 -1.69 14.61 6.11
N ALA A 24 -2.45 15.56 5.56
CA ALA A 24 -3.87 15.74 5.87
C ALA A 24 -4.71 14.52 5.45
N ASN A 25 -4.44 13.95 4.29
CA ASN A 25 -5.14 12.76 3.80
C ASN A 25 -4.80 11.52 4.63
N LEU A 26 -3.52 11.27 4.94
CA LEU A 26 -3.11 10.19 5.83
C LEU A 26 -3.77 10.31 7.21
N LYS A 27 -3.86 11.51 7.76
CA LYS A 27 -4.56 11.77 9.03
C LYS A 27 -6.06 11.47 8.92
N LYS A 28 -6.73 11.84 7.82
CA LYS A 28 -8.15 11.48 7.57
C LYS A 28 -8.34 9.97 7.45
N LEU A 29 -7.36 9.27 6.90
CA LEU A 29 -7.30 7.81 6.83
C LEU A 29 -6.87 7.18 8.16
N GLY A 30 -6.70 7.99 9.22
CA GLY A 30 -6.42 7.55 10.59
C GLY A 30 -4.95 7.25 10.87
N VAL A 31 -4.01 7.60 9.99
CA VAL A 31 -2.58 7.37 10.18
C VAL A 31 -1.98 8.49 11.01
N ASN A 32 -1.37 8.14 12.17
CA ASN A 32 -0.57 9.09 12.96
C ASN A 32 0.84 9.18 12.38
N LEU A 33 1.30 10.41 12.11
CA LEU A 33 2.58 10.71 11.46
C LEU A 33 3.65 11.23 12.43
N ASP A 34 3.31 11.50 13.70
CA ASP A 34 4.12 12.34 14.60
C ASP A 34 5.54 11.83 14.88
N VAL A 35 5.83 10.56 14.61
CA VAL A 35 7.12 9.93 14.94
C VAL A 35 7.73 9.12 13.79
N TRP A 36 7.21 9.21 12.58
CA TRP A 36 7.57 8.33 11.48
C TRP A 36 8.22 9.11 10.33
N ASP A 37 9.33 8.59 9.81
CA ASP A 37 10.02 9.21 8.68
C ASP A 37 9.41 8.78 7.35
N TYR A 38 8.91 7.52 7.28
CA TYR A 38 8.32 6.94 6.08
C TYR A 38 7.06 6.12 6.40
N ILE A 39 6.10 6.17 5.48
CA ILE A 39 4.87 5.37 5.52
C ILE A 39 4.92 4.32 4.43
N VAL A 40 4.81 3.07 4.83
CA VAL A 40 4.80 1.89 3.95
C VAL A 40 3.39 1.30 3.93
N ALA A 41 2.79 1.19 2.76
CA ALA A 41 1.58 0.39 2.59
C ALA A 41 1.97 -1.07 2.29
N LEU A 42 1.35 -2.03 2.97
CA LEU A 42 1.52 -3.44 2.68
C LEU A 42 0.26 -3.97 2.01
N ALA A 43 0.35 -4.28 0.73
CA ALA A 43 -0.73 -4.78 -0.11
C ALA A 43 -0.48 -6.24 -0.52
N GLY A 44 -1.49 -6.92 -1.00
CA GLY A 44 -1.36 -8.28 -1.53
C GLY A 44 -2.69 -9.03 -1.54
N ASN A 45 -2.74 -10.11 -2.29
CA ASN A 45 -3.90 -10.96 -2.34
C ASN A 45 -4.15 -11.65 -0.98
N PRO A 46 -5.35 -12.14 -0.69
CA PRO A 46 -5.59 -12.99 0.48
C PRO A 46 -4.68 -14.23 0.45
N ASN A 47 -4.16 -14.60 1.64
CA ASN A 47 -3.37 -15.80 1.87
C ASN A 47 -2.00 -15.88 1.18
N VAL A 48 -1.43 -14.75 0.73
CA VAL A 48 -0.06 -14.69 0.18
C VAL A 48 1.03 -14.60 1.25
N GLY A 49 0.65 -14.67 2.54
CA GLY A 49 1.58 -14.52 3.67
C GLY A 49 1.88 -13.06 4.03
N LYS A 50 1.01 -12.12 3.66
CA LYS A 50 1.13 -10.69 3.98
C LYS A 50 1.35 -10.44 5.48
N SER A 51 0.57 -11.08 6.35
CA SER A 51 0.73 -10.98 7.80
C SER A 51 2.06 -11.56 8.30
N THR A 52 2.62 -12.55 7.63
CA THR A 52 3.94 -13.09 7.94
C THR A 52 5.03 -12.06 7.67
N VAL A 53 4.98 -11.40 6.51
CA VAL A 53 5.90 -10.31 6.15
C VAL A 53 5.74 -9.13 7.11
N PHE A 54 4.50 -8.74 7.42
CA PHE A 54 4.21 -7.69 8.40
C PHE A 54 4.83 -7.99 9.77
N ASN A 55 4.60 -9.19 10.30
CA ASN A 55 5.13 -9.60 11.60
C ASN A 55 6.66 -9.71 11.60
N ALA A 56 7.26 -10.17 10.51
CA ALA A 56 8.72 -10.25 10.38
C ALA A 56 9.38 -8.86 10.42
N LEU A 57 8.76 -7.85 9.80
CA LEU A 57 9.27 -6.48 9.79
C LEU A 57 9.01 -5.74 11.10
N THR A 58 7.84 -5.92 11.71
CA THR A 58 7.43 -5.16 12.91
C THR A 58 7.84 -5.82 14.23
N GLY A 59 8.36 -7.05 14.21
CA GLY A 59 8.71 -7.82 15.40
C GLY A 59 7.49 -8.06 16.30
N LEU A 60 6.30 -8.29 15.74
CA LEU A 60 5.01 -8.47 16.42
C LEU A 60 4.52 -7.23 17.21
N ARG A 61 5.18 -6.09 17.04
CA ARG A 61 4.75 -4.81 17.62
C ARG A 61 3.73 -4.17 16.69
N GLN A 62 2.47 -4.52 16.89
CA GLN A 62 1.37 -4.03 16.08
C GLN A 62 0.29 -3.35 16.92
N HIS A 63 -0.31 -2.32 16.35
CA HIS A 63 -1.55 -1.73 16.79
C HIS A 63 -2.67 -2.20 15.88
N THR A 64 -3.71 -2.76 16.46
CA THR A 64 -4.91 -3.15 15.71
C THR A 64 -6.05 -2.19 16.03
N GLY A 65 -6.82 -1.84 15.03
CA GLY A 65 -8.01 -0.99 15.14
C GLY A 65 -8.91 -1.23 13.93
N ASN A 66 -9.86 -0.35 13.72
CA ASN A 66 -10.68 -0.37 12.52
C ASN A 66 -10.32 0.82 11.62
N TRP A 67 -10.55 0.65 10.32
CA TRP A 67 -10.50 1.76 9.40
C TRP A 67 -11.56 2.80 9.76
N PRO A 68 -11.26 4.12 9.69
CA PRO A 68 -12.19 5.16 10.09
C PRO A 68 -13.55 5.01 9.42
N GLY A 69 -14.62 4.92 10.23
CA GLY A 69 -16.00 4.76 9.75
C GLY A 69 -16.31 3.41 9.07
N LYS A 70 -15.47 2.41 9.24
CA LYS A 70 -15.61 1.08 8.61
C LYS A 70 -15.45 -0.04 9.64
N THR A 71 -16.03 -1.21 9.36
CA THR A 71 -15.94 -2.40 10.22
C THR A 71 -14.72 -3.28 9.90
N VAL A 72 -13.91 -2.89 8.91
CA VAL A 72 -12.71 -3.62 8.48
C VAL A 72 -11.57 -3.34 9.45
N THR A 73 -10.90 -4.40 9.88
CA THR A 73 -9.74 -4.32 10.76
C THR A 73 -8.55 -3.72 10.04
N ARG A 74 -7.80 -2.86 10.74
CA ARG A 74 -6.55 -2.27 10.31
C ARG A 74 -5.45 -2.68 11.29
N ALA A 75 -4.34 -3.16 10.78
CA ALA A 75 -3.13 -3.36 11.55
C ALA A 75 -2.06 -2.34 11.14
N GLU A 76 -1.41 -1.77 12.13
CA GLU A 76 -0.29 -0.86 11.94
C GLU A 76 0.87 -1.32 12.82
N GLY A 77 2.06 -1.20 12.30
CA GLY A 77 3.29 -1.49 13.03
C GLY A 77 4.40 -0.55 12.59
N GLY A 78 5.59 -0.76 13.15
CA GLY A 78 6.73 0.02 12.74
C GLY A 78 8.03 -0.70 13.02
N PHE A 79 9.05 -0.30 12.29
CA PHE A 79 10.42 -0.77 12.47
C PHE A 79 11.41 0.37 12.22
N GLU A 80 12.62 0.17 12.69
CA GLU A 80 13.73 1.08 12.45
C GLU A 80 14.77 0.38 11.57
N TYR A 81 15.27 1.10 10.59
CA TYR A 81 16.36 0.66 9.74
C TYR A 81 17.19 1.87 9.32
N ASP A 82 18.51 1.76 9.43
CA ASP A 82 19.46 2.83 9.07
C ASP A 82 19.10 4.21 9.67
N ALA A 83 18.82 4.22 10.98
CA ALA A 83 18.41 5.40 11.75
C ALA A 83 17.13 6.09 11.23
N ARG A 84 16.31 5.40 10.43
CA ARG A 84 15.01 5.86 9.92
C ARG A 84 13.89 5.01 10.50
N ARG A 85 12.76 5.64 10.76
CA ARG A 85 11.57 4.99 11.32
C ARG A 85 10.52 4.83 10.24
N TYR A 86 10.11 3.59 10.04
CA TYR A 86 9.15 3.18 9.03
C TYR A 86 7.85 2.75 9.71
N LYS A 87 6.75 3.35 9.32
CA LYS A 87 5.41 2.90 9.71
C LYS A 87 4.85 2.02 8.61
N ILE A 88 4.44 0.79 8.95
CA ILE A 88 3.75 -0.10 8.03
C ILE A 88 2.26 -0.06 8.34
N VAL A 89 1.45 0.12 7.31
CA VAL A 89 0.00 -0.01 7.35
C VAL A 89 -0.41 -1.22 6.53
N ASP A 90 -0.99 -2.22 7.19
CA ASP A 90 -1.48 -3.43 6.54
C ASP A 90 -2.83 -3.14 5.88
N LEU A 91 -2.87 -3.23 4.55
CA LEU A 91 -4.09 -3.06 3.78
C LEU A 91 -4.89 -4.36 3.74
N PRO A 92 -6.23 -4.30 3.64
CA PRO A 92 -7.03 -5.49 3.44
C PRO A 92 -6.55 -6.30 2.23
N GLY A 93 -6.57 -7.62 2.36
CA GLY A 93 -6.18 -8.50 1.26
C GLY A 93 -7.23 -8.47 0.14
N THR A 94 -6.81 -8.12 -1.06
CA THR A 94 -7.70 -7.97 -2.22
C THR A 94 -7.12 -8.64 -3.46
N TYR A 95 -7.98 -9.05 -4.39
CA TYR A 95 -7.55 -9.58 -5.69
C TYR A 95 -7.51 -8.52 -6.78
N SER A 96 -8.15 -7.37 -6.54
CA SER A 96 -8.30 -6.29 -7.50
C SER A 96 -8.51 -4.97 -6.75
N LEU A 97 -8.27 -3.85 -7.41
CA LEU A 97 -8.63 -2.51 -6.93
C LEU A 97 -9.81 -1.91 -7.71
N LEU A 98 -10.38 -2.66 -8.66
CA LEU A 98 -11.44 -2.17 -9.56
C LEU A 98 -12.84 -2.49 -9.07
N SER A 99 -12.99 -3.42 -8.14
CA SER A 99 -14.29 -3.83 -7.62
C SER A 99 -14.82 -2.84 -6.56
N THR A 100 -16.07 -3.06 -6.17
CA THR A 100 -16.80 -2.21 -5.23
C THR A 100 -16.81 -2.76 -3.81
N SER A 101 -16.06 -3.83 -3.53
CA SER A 101 -15.96 -4.37 -2.17
C SER A 101 -15.32 -3.34 -1.23
N LEU A 102 -15.70 -3.41 0.04
CA LEU A 102 -15.20 -2.48 1.04
C LEU A 102 -13.68 -2.57 1.20
N ASP A 103 -13.13 -3.77 1.15
CA ASP A 103 -11.70 -4.05 1.27
C ASP A 103 -10.91 -3.43 0.10
N GLU A 104 -11.40 -3.59 -1.12
CA GLU A 104 -10.79 -3.02 -2.32
C GLU A 104 -10.87 -1.49 -2.33
N GLN A 105 -11.99 -0.92 -1.92
CA GLN A 105 -12.12 0.52 -1.76
C GLN A 105 -11.11 1.08 -0.76
N ILE A 106 -10.94 0.42 0.41
CA ILE A 106 -9.98 0.84 1.42
C ILE A 106 -8.55 0.81 0.86
N ALA A 107 -8.17 -0.31 0.23
CA ALA A 107 -6.83 -0.48 -0.32
C ALA A 107 -6.55 0.57 -1.41
N ARG A 108 -7.47 0.74 -2.36
CA ARG A 108 -7.37 1.74 -3.42
C ARG A 108 -7.28 3.16 -2.88
N ASP A 109 -8.20 3.54 -1.99
CA ASP A 109 -8.26 4.89 -1.43
C ASP A 109 -7.01 5.22 -0.62
N PHE A 110 -6.43 4.24 0.09
CA PHE A 110 -5.20 4.42 0.82
C PHE A 110 -4.01 4.67 -0.12
N ILE A 111 -3.86 3.90 -1.19
CA ILE A 111 -2.77 4.06 -2.15
C ILE A 111 -2.93 5.39 -2.90
N LEU A 112 -4.15 5.68 -3.39
CA LEU A 112 -4.42 6.82 -4.25
C LEU A 112 -4.38 8.17 -3.50
N PHE A 113 -5.03 8.24 -2.34
CA PHE A 113 -5.17 9.48 -1.59
C PHE A 113 -4.21 9.59 -0.42
N GLY A 114 -3.85 8.48 0.22
CA GLY A 114 -2.84 8.44 1.28
C GLY A 114 -1.43 8.65 0.75
N GLN A 115 -1.17 8.24 -0.49
CA GLN A 115 0.12 8.37 -1.17
C GLN A 115 1.28 7.93 -0.26
N PRO A 116 1.35 6.66 0.17
CA PRO A 116 2.45 6.16 0.98
C PRO A 116 3.79 6.40 0.29
N ASP A 117 4.89 6.39 1.04
CA ASP A 117 6.24 6.56 0.48
C ASP A 117 6.60 5.38 -0.41
N VAL A 118 6.12 4.20 -0.05
CA VAL A 118 6.23 2.99 -0.86
C VAL A 118 5.03 2.06 -0.60
N THR A 119 4.58 1.37 -1.63
CA THR A 119 3.62 0.27 -1.53
C THR A 119 4.36 -1.03 -1.78
N VAL A 120 4.47 -1.87 -0.74
CA VAL A 120 5.03 -3.22 -0.85
C VAL A 120 3.90 -4.18 -1.20
N VAL A 121 3.98 -4.81 -2.36
CA VAL A 121 2.97 -5.77 -2.82
C VAL A 121 3.50 -7.18 -2.62
N VAL A 122 2.92 -7.89 -1.64
CA VAL A 122 3.28 -9.29 -1.38
C VAL A 122 2.57 -10.19 -2.38
N ALA A 123 3.35 -10.92 -3.15
CA ALA A 123 2.88 -11.84 -4.18
C ALA A 123 3.30 -13.29 -3.87
N ASP A 124 2.39 -14.23 -4.07
CA ASP A 124 2.65 -15.67 -3.96
C ASP A 124 3.39 -16.15 -5.22
N ALA A 125 4.65 -16.53 -5.06
CA ALA A 125 5.49 -17.00 -6.15
C ALA A 125 4.99 -18.30 -6.79
N SER A 126 4.23 -19.13 -6.05
CA SER A 126 3.66 -20.37 -6.56
C SER A 126 2.42 -20.14 -7.45
N ARG A 127 1.84 -18.91 -7.39
CA ARG A 127 0.63 -18.51 -8.14
C ARG A 127 0.79 -17.09 -8.71
N LEU A 128 1.94 -16.82 -9.29
CA LEU A 128 2.34 -15.48 -9.69
C LEU A 128 1.37 -14.83 -10.66
N GLU A 129 0.88 -15.55 -11.67
CA GLU A 129 -0.07 -15.03 -12.66
C GLU A 129 -1.31 -14.37 -12.02
N ARG A 130 -1.86 -15.02 -10.98
CA ARG A 130 -3.02 -14.48 -10.27
C ARG A 130 -2.67 -13.22 -9.47
N ASN A 131 -1.46 -13.14 -8.95
CA ASN A 131 -1.01 -12.03 -8.12
C ASN A 131 -0.60 -10.81 -8.95
N LEU A 132 -0.06 -11.04 -10.15
CA LEU A 132 0.37 -9.95 -11.06
C LEU A 132 -0.77 -9.01 -11.45
N ASN A 133 -2.02 -9.47 -11.50
CA ASN A 133 -3.16 -8.60 -11.77
C ASN A 133 -3.25 -7.44 -10.76
N LEU A 134 -3.11 -7.72 -9.47
CA LEU A 134 -3.11 -6.68 -8.43
C LEU A 134 -1.86 -5.79 -8.53
N VAL A 135 -0.69 -6.38 -8.81
CA VAL A 135 0.57 -5.65 -8.99
C VAL A 135 0.43 -4.62 -10.11
N LEU A 136 -0.08 -5.02 -11.27
CA LEU A 136 -0.26 -4.12 -12.42
C LEU A 136 -1.23 -2.99 -12.11
N GLN A 137 -2.36 -3.28 -11.43
CA GLN A 137 -3.31 -2.25 -11.03
C GLN A 137 -2.71 -1.25 -10.02
N ILE A 138 -1.84 -1.69 -9.13
CA ILE A 138 -1.12 -0.79 -8.21
C ILE A 138 -0.15 0.09 -8.98
N LEU A 139 0.59 -0.47 -9.95
CA LEU A 139 1.53 0.28 -10.80
C LEU A 139 0.84 1.32 -11.69
N GLU A 140 -0.43 1.12 -12.05
CA GLU A 140 -1.24 2.14 -12.74
C GLU A 140 -1.55 3.35 -11.84
N ILE A 141 -1.55 3.15 -10.51
CA ILE A 141 -1.87 4.21 -9.53
C ILE A 141 -0.60 4.90 -9.05
N THR A 142 0.50 4.15 -8.84
CA THR A 142 1.73 4.67 -8.24
C THR A 142 2.98 4.00 -8.81
N GLU A 143 4.00 4.80 -9.06
CA GLU A 143 5.35 4.32 -9.42
C GLU A 143 6.15 3.87 -8.18
N ARG A 144 5.67 4.19 -6.96
CA ARG A 144 6.34 3.87 -5.69
C ARG A 144 5.90 2.51 -5.19
N ALA A 145 6.18 1.47 -5.96
CA ALA A 145 5.82 0.10 -5.61
C ALA A 145 7.04 -0.83 -5.64
N VAL A 146 7.04 -1.79 -4.72
CA VAL A 146 8.03 -2.87 -4.64
C VAL A 146 7.28 -4.18 -4.54
N VAL A 147 7.62 -5.16 -5.37
CA VAL A 147 7.04 -6.51 -5.31
C VAL A 147 7.87 -7.38 -4.39
N CYS A 148 7.23 -7.95 -3.38
CA CYS A 148 7.83 -8.92 -2.46
C CYS A 148 7.34 -10.32 -2.83
N LEU A 149 8.20 -11.13 -3.43
CA LEU A 149 7.90 -12.52 -3.74
C LEU A 149 8.00 -13.37 -2.47
N ASN A 150 6.89 -13.93 -2.06
CA ASN A 150 6.78 -14.81 -0.91
C ASN A 150 6.46 -16.25 -1.35
N LEU A 151 6.54 -17.22 -0.44
CA LEU A 151 6.28 -18.64 -0.71
C LEU A 151 7.18 -19.24 -1.81
N MET A 152 8.40 -18.75 -1.93
CA MET A 152 9.41 -19.22 -2.90
C MET A 152 9.77 -20.70 -2.70
N ASP A 153 9.72 -21.20 -1.46
CA ASP A 153 9.92 -22.60 -1.13
C ASP A 153 8.79 -23.47 -1.69
N GLU A 154 7.57 -22.98 -1.68
CA GLU A 154 6.41 -23.66 -2.28
C GLU A 154 6.49 -23.67 -3.80
N ALA A 155 6.86 -22.55 -4.42
CA ALA A 155 7.09 -22.47 -5.86
C ALA A 155 8.15 -23.49 -6.30
N ARG A 156 9.27 -23.60 -5.59
CA ARG A 156 10.34 -24.59 -5.88
C ARG A 156 9.85 -26.02 -5.72
N ARG A 157 9.04 -26.32 -4.70
CA ARG A 157 8.44 -27.67 -4.52
C ARG A 157 7.52 -28.06 -5.67
N HIS A 158 6.88 -27.09 -6.30
CA HIS A 158 6.07 -27.29 -7.51
C HIS A 158 6.86 -27.26 -8.81
N GLY A 159 8.20 -27.18 -8.75
CA GLY A 159 9.06 -27.16 -9.93
C GLY A 159 9.01 -25.85 -10.72
N LEU A 160 8.48 -24.78 -10.13
CA LEU A 160 8.41 -23.48 -10.76
C LEU A 160 9.75 -22.75 -10.64
N GLN A 161 10.20 -22.19 -11.74
CA GLN A 161 11.33 -21.26 -11.78
C GLN A 161 10.79 -19.84 -11.90
N VAL A 162 11.13 -19.00 -10.93
CA VAL A 162 10.75 -17.58 -10.91
C VAL A 162 12.00 -16.76 -11.21
N ASP A 163 11.95 -15.97 -12.28
CA ASP A 163 12.99 -14.98 -12.58
C ASP A 163 12.66 -13.71 -11.76
N ASP A 164 13.55 -13.34 -10.86
CA ASP A 164 13.41 -12.21 -9.93
C ASP A 164 14.27 -10.99 -10.35
N ARG A 165 14.74 -10.96 -11.61
CA ARG A 165 15.58 -9.90 -12.19
C ARG A 165 14.77 -8.88 -12.97
#